data_1327cd2a12ae6a38fa3e24a811b9b156
#
_entry.id   1327cd2a12ae6a38fa3e24a811b9b156
#
_cell.length_a   1.000
_cell.length_b   1.000
_cell.length_c   1.000
_cell.angle_alpha   90.00
_cell.angle_beta   90.00
_cell.angle_gamma   90.00
#
_symmetry.space_group_name_H-M   'P 1'
#
loop_
_entity.id
_entity.type
_entity.pdbx_description
1 polymer ?
#
loop_
_entity_poly.entity_id
_entity_poly.type
_entity_poly.pdbx_seq_one_letter_code
_entity_poly.pdbx_strand_id
1 'polypeptide(L)'
;MFTAKFIKNIFLEAESIKAIGRSGKKTRVFAKQGDLDGSCTVYSLMMMLIFHQKLDWEDLIDGERAKDFEFVSRIQHEFLHGLNGLCTGGFKLREIAGRVNKCFGSKICETYSTEPDTPNTVSRSILQEMIRMYLDDRQPVMIGYSKPSGPGHALVAVAYRREAWNRLRLFCLDPSHGVPFMRPWNTIIDLDYRSSDDDDFTDTNYWTEKKVCVNDFLVIVDLPAETSCPF
;
A
#
# COMPACT_ATOMS: atom_id res chain seq x y z
N MET A 1 14.60 -22.73 -9.42
CA MET A 1 14.18 -21.44 -10.06
C MET A 1 13.22 -20.76 -9.10
N PHE A 2 13.54 -19.59 -8.56
CA PHE A 2 12.67 -18.88 -7.63
C PHE A 2 11.66 -18.05 -8.43
N THR A 3 10.38 -18.35 -8.28
CA THR A 3 9.30 -17.65 -9.01
C THR A 3 8.71 -16.57 -8.12
N ALA A 4 8.50 -15.37 -8.65
CA ALA A 4 7.80 -14.32 -7.95
C ALA A 4 6.31 -14.65 -7.79
N LYS A 5 5.76 -14.43 -6.60
CA LYS A 5 4.33 -14.58 -6.33
C LYS A 5 3.67 -13.20 -6.34
N PHE A 6 2.69 -13.03 -7.22
CA PHE A 6 1.92 -11.78 -7.36
C PHE A 6 0.57 -11.87 -6.66
N ILE A 7 0.04 -10.71 -6.26
CA ILE A 7 -1.34 -10.58 -5.79
C ILE A 7 -2.34 -11.04 -6.86
N LYS A 8 -3.59 -11.35 -6.45
CA LYS A 8 -4.59 -11.92 -7.38
C LYS A 8 -5.11 -10.90 -8.38
N ASN A 9 -5.37 -9.69 -7.93
CA ASN A 9 -6.09 -8.66 -8.67
C ASN A 9 -5.12 -7.65 -9.30
N ILE A 10 -4.19 -8.12 -10.14
CA ILE A 10 -3.24 -7.26 -10.86
C ILE A 10 -3.13 -7.69 -12.31
N PHE A 11 -3.31 -6.74 -13.24
CA PHE A 11 -3.22 -6.96 -14.67
C PHE A 11 -2.31 -5.91 -15.29
N LEU A 12 -1.42 -6.35 -16.18
CA LEU A 12 -0.62 -5.45 -17.00
C LEU A 12 -1.25 -5.37 -18.39
N GLU A 13 -1.74 -4.19 -18.77
CA GLU A 13 -2.34 -3.93 -20.06
C GLU A 13 -1.69 -2.71 -20.69
N ALA A 14 -1.09 -2.88 -21.89
CA ALA A 14 -0.36 -1.85 -22.59
C ALA A 14 0.66 -1.16 -21.65
N GLU A 15 0.46 0.10 -21.33
CA GLU A 15 1.35 0.89 -20.48
C GLU A 15 0.70 1.22 -19.12
N SER A 16 -0.22 0.38 -18.64
CA SER A 16 -0.93 0.63 -17.40
C SER A 16 -1.12 -0.61 -16.55
N ILE A 17 -1.10 -0.41 -15.24
CA ILE A 17 -1.51 -1.43 -14.27
C ILE A 17 -3.00 -1.25 -14.02
N LYS A 18 -3.73 -2.36 -14.13
CA LYS A 18 -5.16 -2.42 -13.88
C LYS A 18 -5.50 -3.44 -12.81
N ALA A 19 -6.65 -3.27 -12.19
CA ALA A 19 -7.30 -4.23 -11.30
C ALA A 19 -8.79 -4.29 -11.61
N ILE A 20 -9.48 -5.30 -11.11
CA ILE A 20 -10.93 -5.27 -10.99
C ILE A 20 -11.25 -4.34 -9.82
N GLY A 21 -11.95 -3.27 -10.08
CA GLY A 21 -12.34 -2.30 -9.07
C GLY A 21 -13.69 -2.62 -8.44
N ARG A 22 -14.24 -1.65 -7.72
CA ARG A 22 -15.53 -1.74 -7.01
C ARG A 22 -16.70 -2.09 -7.94
N SER A 23 -16.71 -1.55 -9.14
CA SER A 23 -17.76 -1.81 -10.15
C SER A 23 -17.68 -3.21 -10.78
N GLY A 24 -16.71 -4.04 -10.40
CA GLY A 24 -16.45 -5.32 -11.05
C GLY A 24 -15.80 -5.22 -12.42
N LYS A 25 -15.43 -4.02 -12.87
CA LYS A 25 -14.75 -3.77 -14.14
C LYS A 25 -13.27 -3.52 -13.93
N LYS A 26 -12.47 -3.73 -15.00
CA LYS A 26 -11.06 -3.35 -14.98
C LYS A 26 -10.93 -1.84 -14.94
N THR A 27 -10.20 -1.34 -13.97
CA THR A 27 -9.90 0.08 -13.78
C THR A 27 -8.40 0.28 -13.60
N ARG A 28 -7.92 1.49 -13.83
CA ARG A 28 -6.52 1.86 -13.59
C ARG A 28 -6.24 1.81 -12.09
N VAL A 29 -5.02 1.43 -11.71
CA VAL A 29 -4.58 1.38 -10.30
C VAL A 29 -3.52 2.43 -10.01
N PHE A 30 -2.46 2.47 -10.82
CA PHE A 30 -1.29 3.26 -10.49
C PHE A 30 -1.57 4.76 -10.52
N ALA A 31 -1.36 5.40 -9.37
CA ALA A 31 -1.43 6.83 -9.17
C ALA A 31 -0.03 7.38 -8.90
N LYS A 32 0.45 8.26 -9.78
CA LYS A 32 1.73 8.96 -9.59
C LYS A 32 1.51 10.18 -8.70
N GLN A 33 2.34 10.30 -7.67
CA GLN A 33 2.41 11.46 -6.81
C GLN A 33 2.98 12.68 -7.56
N GLY A 34 2.52 13.88 -7.22
CA GLY A 34 3.14 15.12 -7.69
C GLY A 34 4.47 15.40 -6.99
N ASP A 35 5.34 16.18 -7.64
CA ASP A 35 6.70 16.44 -7.13
C ASP A 35 6.72 17.34 -5.88
N LEU A 36 5.63 18.05 -5.60
CA LEU A 36 5.52 19.03 -4.52
C LEU A 36 4.65 18.56 -3.35
N ASP A 37 4.05 17.37 -3.43
CA ASP A 37 3.21 16.83 -2.39
C ASP A 37 3.90 15.69 -1.63
N GLY A 38 3.81 15.68 -0.31
CA GLY A 38 4.27 14.60 0.57
C GLY A 38 3.28 13.44 0.67
N SER A 39 2.43 13.24 -0.31
CA SER A 39 1.22 12.42 -0.23
C SER A 39 1.40 10.97 -0.64
N CYS A 40 2.63 10.44 -0.66
CA CYS A 40 2.90 9.03 -1.00
C CYS A 40 1.96 8.05 -0.30
N THR A 41 1.62 8.33 0.96
CA THR A 41 0.72 7.51 1.78
C THR A 41 -0.71 7.52 1.23
N VAL A 42 -1.22 8.68 0.78
CA VAL A 42 -2.57 8.79 0.20
C VAL A 42 -2.64 8.08 -1.14
N TYR A 43 -1.65 8.27 -2.02
CA TYR A 43 -1.59 7.59 -3.32
C TYR A 43 -1.47 6.07 -3.15
N SER A 44 -0.65 5.60 -2.22
CA SER A 44 -0.54 4.18 -1.89
C SER A 44 -1.84 3.62 -1.33
N LEU A 45 -2.55 4.37 -0.48
CA LEU A 45 -3.87 3.98 0.02
C LEU A 45 -4.88 3.83 -1.12
N MET A 46 -4.94 4.79 -2.07
CA MET A 46 -5.86 4.69 -3.20
C MET A 46 -5.61 3.43 -4.03
N MET A 47 -4.34 3.11 -4.30
CA MET A 47 -3.98 1.86 -4.96
C MET A 47 -4.46 0.63 -4.16
N MET A 48 -4.27 0.61 -2.83
CA MET A 48 -4.75 -0.47 -1.97
C MET A 48 -6.27 -0.64 -2.05
N LEU A 49 -7.03 0.46 -1.95
CA LEU A 49 -8.49 0.43 -2.00
C LEU A 49 -9.02 -0.08 -3.35
N ILE A 50 -8.34 0.25 -4.46
CA ILE A 50 -8.69 -0.29 -5.78
C ILE A 50 -8.38 -1.78 -5.86
N PHE A 51 -7.20 -2.24 -5.42
CA PHE A 51 -6.87 -3.68 -5.41
C PHE A 51 -7.86 -4.50 -4.59
N HIS A 52 -8.38 -3.95 -3.50
CA HIS A 52 -9.40 -4.57 -2.65
C HIS A 52 -10.84 -4.31 -3.13
N GLN A 53 -11.03 -3.82 -4.35
CA GLN A 53 -12.35 -3.57 -4.94
C GLN A 53 -13.25 -2.64 -4.11
N LYS A 54 -12.65 -1.71 -3.37
CA LYS A 54 -13.38 -0.70 -2.59
C LYS A 54 -13.60 0.58 -3.39
N LEU A 55 -12.73 0.85 -4.39
CA LEU A 55 -12.81 2.02 -5.28
C LEU A 55 -12.59 1.60 -6.74
N ASP A 56 -13.07 2.44 -7.65
CA ASP A 56 -12.62 2.52 -9.03
C ASP A 56 -11.70 3.74 -9.21
N TRP A 57 -10.90 3.78 -10.25
CA TRP A 57 -10.11 4.97 -10.60
C TRP A 57 -11.00 6.20 -10.84
N GLU A 58 -12.14 6.00 -11.47
CA GLU A 58 -13.14 7.01 -11.77
C GLU A 58 -13.72 7.64 -10.51
N ASP A 59 -13.81 6.87 -9.41
CA ASP A 59 -14.24 7.38 -8.11
C ASP A 59 -13.26 8.42 -7.52
N LEU A 60 -12.00 8.44 -7.98
CA LEU A 60 -10.99 9.39 -7.51
C LEU A 60 -11.01 10.72 -8.27
N ILE A 61 -11.42 10.70 -9.53
CA ILE A 61 -11.33 11.86 -10.43
C ILE A 61 -12.67 12.49 -10.76
N ASP A 62 -13.78 11.77 -10.55
CA ASP A 62 -15.15 12.23 -10.84
C ASP A 62 -15.94 12.45 -9.55
N GLY A 63 -16.03 13.71 -9.12
CA GLY A 63 -16.74 14.08 -7.89
C GLY A 63 -18.26 13.84 -7.96
N GLU A 64 -18.88 13.82 -9.15
CA GLU A 64 -20.31 13.53 -9.28
C GLU A 64 -20.59 12.05 -9.00
N ARG A 65 -19.75 11.16 -9.50
CA ARG A 65 -19.87 9.73 -9.29
C ARG A 65 -19.69 9.31 -7.82
N ALA A 66 -18.90 10.07 -7.09
CA ALA A 66 -18.68 9.83 -5.66
C ALA A 66 -19.94 10.04 -4.83
N LYS A 67 -20.89 10.88 -5.29
CA LYS A 67 -22.14 11.18 -4.57
C LYS A 67 -23.07 9.97 -4.45
N ASP A 68 -22.96 9.01 -5.36
CA ASP A 68 -23.78 7.80 -5.36
C ASP A 68 -23.39 6.81 -4.24
N PHE A 69 -22.19 7.00 -3.63
CA PHE A 69 -21.65 6.11 -2.61
C PHE A 69 -21.10 6.91 -1.43
N GLU A 70 -21.79 6.83 -0.31
CA GLU A 70 -21.44 7.63 0.88
C GLU A 70 -19.99 7.46 1.34
N PHE A 71 -19.46 6.22 1.34
CA PHE A 71 -18.08 5.98 1.75
C PHE A 71 -17.06 6.53 0.73
N VAL A 72 -17.36 6.51 -0.59
CA VAL A 72 -16.50 7.10 -1.63
C VAL A 72 -16.43 8.62 -1.43
N SER A 73 -17.57 9.26 -1.21
CA SER A 73 -17.63 10.69 -0.91
C SER A 73 -16.84 11.05 0.34
N ARG A 74 -16.93 10.23 1.41
CA ARG A 74 -16.13 10.41 2.63
C ARG A 74 -14.62 10.25 2.36
N ILE A 75 -14.21 9.24 1.58
CA ILE A 75 -12.80 9.04 1.21
C ILE A 75 -12.27 10.23 0.40
N GLN A 76 -13.03 10.71 -0.59
CA GLN A 76 -12.64 11.89 -1.36
C GLN A 76 -12.50 13.12 -0.47
N HIS A 77 -13.50 13.40 0.36
CA HIS A 77 -13.47 14.55 1.26
C HIS A 77 -12.28 14.48 2.24
N GLU A 78 -12.04 13.30 2.85
CA GLU A 78 -11.00 13.11 3.85
C GLU A 78 -9.59 13.21 3.27
N PHE A 79 -9.37 12.66 2.07
CA PHE A 79 -8.01 12.47 1.54
C PHE A 79 -7.69 13.31 0.30
N LEU A 80 -8.68 13.73 -0.48
CA LEU A 80 -8.43 14.38 -1.77
C LEU A 80 -8.88 15.84 -1.82
N HIS A 81 -9.95 16.22 -1.13
CA HIS A 81 -10.57 17.54 -1.25
C HIS A 81 -10.58 18.38 0.04
N GLY A 82 -10.35 17.77 1.20
CA GLY A 82 -10.31 18.48 2.47
C GLY A 82 -9.01 19.25 2.68
N LEU A 83 -8.98 20.17 3.66
CA LEU A 83 -7.76 20.87 4.09
C LEU A 83 -6.67 19.91 4.58
N ASN A 84 -7.06 18.69 4.98
CA ASN A 84 -6.16 17.62 5.38
C ASN A 84 -5.90 16.60 4.25
N GLY A 85 -6.36 16.88 3.03
CA GLY A 85 -6.15 16.03 1.87
C GLY A 85 -4.68 15.91 1.49
N LEU A 86 -4.35 16.07 0.25
CA LEU A 86 -2.97 16.02 -0.26
C LEU A 86 -2.08 17.05 0.46
N CYS A 87 -1.61 16.74 1.66
CA CYS A 87 -0.82 17.67 2.47
C CYS A 87 0.68 17.38 2.34
N THR A 88 1.45 18.44 2.44
CA THR A 88 2.92 18.42 2.33
C THR A 88 3.62 17.65 3.44
N GLY A 89 2.96 17.41 4.57
CA GLY A 89 3.53 16.74 5.74
C GLY A 89 3.44 15.21 5.72
N GLY A 90 2.67 14.63 4.77
CA GLY A 90 2.39 13.19 4.74
C GLY A 90 1.53 12.71 5.92
N PHE A 91 1.20 11.43 5.93
CA PHE A 91 0.47 10.77 7.01
C PHE A 91 1.23 9.54 7.51
N LYS A 92 1.19 9.28 8.81
CA LYS A 92 1.59 7.98 9.35
C LYS A 92 0.56 6.91 8.96
N LEU A 93 0.99 5.67 8.72
CA LEU A 93 0.08 4.58 8.32
C LEU A 93 -1.05 4.38 9.34
N ARG A 94 -0.75 4.52 10.63
CA ARG A 94 -1.74 4.44 11.71
C ARG A 94 -2.84 5.51 11.58
N GLU A 95 -2.47 6.73 11.25
CA GLU A 95 -3.43 7.83 11.08
C GLU A 95 -4.35 7.55 9.88
N ILE A 96 -3.76 7.10 8.78
CA ILE A 96 -4.51 6.70 7.58
C ILE A 96 -5.48 5.56 7.91
N ALA A 97 -5.04 4.50 8.58
CA ALA A 97 -5.91 3.40 8.96
C ALA A 97 -7.10 3.87 9.80
N GLY A 98 -6.86 4.72 10.79
CA GLY A 98 -7.92 5.30 11.63
C GLY A 98 -8.95 6.09 10.82
N ARG A 99 -8.49 6.93 9.89
CA ARG A 99 -9.36 7.74 9.00
C ARG A 99 -10.16 6.87 8.03
N VAL A 100 -9.52 5.87 7.41
CA VAL A 100 -10.20 4.91 6.52
C VAL A 100 -11.28 4.15 7.27
N ASN A 101 -10.96 3.59 8.43
CA ASN A 101 -11.91 2.86 9.27
C ASN A 101 -13.12 3.74 9.62
N LYS A 102 -12.89 5.02 9.92
CA LYS A 102 -13.97 6.00 10.13
C LYS A 102 -14.83 6.21 8.87
N CYS A 103 -14.22 6.34 7.69
CA CYS A 103 -14.95 6.50 6.43
C CYS A 103 -15.85 5.31 6.12
N PHE A 104 -15.39 4.10 6.42
CA PHE A 104 -16.17 2.88 6.20
C PHE A 104 -17.15 2.55 7.34
N GLY A 105 -17.01 3.19 8.49
CA GLY A 105 -17.82 2.88 9.69
C GLY A 105 -17.49 1.53 10.32
N SER A 106 -16.40 0.91 9.92
CA SER A 106 -15.96 -0.42 10.38
C SER A 106 -14.44 -0.55 10.31
N LYS A 107 -13.88 -1.49 11.06
CA LYS A 107 -12.43 -1.74 11.06
C LYS A 107 -12.01 -2.58 9.85
N ILE A 108 -11.76 -1.93 8.73
CA ILE A 108 -11.26 -2.58 7.49
C ILE A 108 -9.75 -2.45 7.30
N CYS A 109 -9.07 -1.55 8.02
CA CYS A 109 -7.63 -1.39 7.95
C CYS A 109 -6.98 -1.74 9.28
N GLU A 110 -5.89 -2.47 9.21
CA GLU A 110 -5.00 -2.76 10.33
C GLU A 110 -3.57 -2.32 10.02
N THR A 111 -2.87 -1.86 11.05
CA THR A 111 -1.45 -1.48 10.97
C THR A 111 -0.63 -2.23 12.00
N TYR A 112 0.60 -2.55 11.61
CA TYR A 112 1.60 -3.18 12.48
C TYR A 112 2.89 -2.37 12.38
N SER A 113 3.59 -2.20 13.48
CA SER A 113 4.76 -1.33 13.57
C SER A 113 5.87 -1.93 14.40
N THR A 114 7.11 -1.57 14.12
CA THR A 114 8.26 -1.82 14.99
C THR A 114 8.51 -0.68 15.99
N GLU A 115 7.79 0.46 15.84
CA GLU A 115 7.91 1.58 16.77
C GLU A 115 7.34 1.18 18.13
N PRO A 116 8.07 1.39 19.23
CA PRO A 116 7.56 1.14 20.59
C PRO A 116 6.34 2.02 20.86
N ASP A 117 5.50 1.56 21.79
CA ASP A 117 4.30 2.26 22.26
C ASP A 117 3.23 2.53 21.20
N THR A 118 3.25 1.77 20.09
CA THR A 118 2.17 1.78 19.11
C THR A 118 1.26 0.57 19.28
N PRO A 119 -0.04 0.67 18.98
CA PRO A 119 -0.90 -0.50 18.87
C PRO A 119 -0.32 -1.49 17.86
N ASN A 120 -0.37 -2.79 18.20
CA ASN A 120 0.20 -3.86 17.37
C ASN A 120 1.71 -3.70 17.10
N THR A 121 2.47 -3.30 18.12
CA THR A 121 3.94 -3.34 18.07
C THR A 121 4.43 -4.78 17.95
N VAL A 122 5.29 -5.01 16.96
CA VAL A 122 5.89 -6.32 16.68
C VAL A 122 7.38 -6.20 16.48
N SER A 123 8.12 -7.29 16.68
CA SER A 123 9.53 -7.30 16.32
C SER A 123 9.70 -7.24 14.80
N ARG A 124 10.87 -6.78 14.34
CA ARG A 124 11.18 -6.67 12.90
C ARG A 124 11.03 -8.01 12.17
N SER A 125 11.47 -9.11 12.77
CA SER A 125 11.33 -10.44 12.18
C SER A 125 9.87 -10.86 12.04
N ILE A 126 9.03 -10.55 13.02
CA ILE A 126 7.58 -10.80 12.95
C ILE A 126 6.95 -9.93 11.88
N LEU A 127 7.31 -8.64 11.81
CA LEU A 127 6.78 -7.72 10.78
C LEU A 127 7.08 -8.24 9.37
N GLN A 128 8.29 -8.68 9.10
CA GLN A 128 8.69 -9.24 7.80
C GLN A 128 7.92 -10.53 7.47
N GLU A 129 7.77 -11.42 8.46
CA GLU A 129 7.00 -12.66 8.26
C GLU A 129 5.52 -12.39 8.00
N MET A 130 4.93 -11.42 8.69
CA MET A 130 3.55 -11.00 8.44
C MET A 130 3.37 -10.40 7.04
N ILE A 131 4.26 -9.52 6.59
CA ILE A 131 4.26 -9.02 5.21
C ILE A 131 4.26 -10.18 4.22
N ARG A 132 5.15 -11.18 4.45
CA ARG A 132 5.21 -12.37 3.62
C ARG A 132 3.89 -13.15 3.62
N MET A 133 3.27 -13.35 4.78
CA MET A 133 2.01 -14.09 4.91
C MET A 133 0.89 -13.44 4.11
N TYR A 134 0.70 -12.12 4.21
CA TYR A 134 -0.31 -11.41 3.42
C TYR A 134 -0.04 -11.54 1.91
N LEU A 135 1.21 -11.42 1.48
CA LEU A 135 1.58 -11.61 0.08
C LEU A 135 1.45 -13.09 -0.38
N ASP A 136 1.64 -14.07 0.52
CA ASP A 136 1.34 -15.49 0.24
C ASP A 136 -0.16 -15.70 -0.01
N ASP A 137 -1.01 -15.02 0.76
CA ASP A 137 -2.47 -14.98 0.58
C ASP A 137 -2.89 -14.12 -0.61
N ARG A 138 -1.90 -13.62 -1.36
CA ARG A 138 -2.08 -12.77 -2.55
C ARG A 138 -2.81 -11.45 -2.27
N GLN A 139 -2.63 -10.92 -1.07
CA GLN A 139 -3.11 -9.61 -0.66
C GLN A 139 -2.00 -8.56 -0.85
N PRO A 140 -2.29 -7.37 -1.34
CA PRO A 140 -1.32 -6.27 -1.36
C PRO A 140 -1.05 -5.78 0.06
N VAL A 141 0.16 -5.26 0.27
CA VAL A 141 0.58 -4.71 1.56
C VAL A 141 1.14 -3.31 1.34
N MET A 142 0.61 -2.33 2.03
CA MET A 142 1.18 -0.99 2.04
C MET A 142 2.31 -0.92 3.07
N ILE A 143 3.49 -0.54 2.64
CA ILE A 143 4.70 -0.51 3.44
C ILE A 143 5.10 0.93 3.71
N GLY A 144 5.36 1.25 4.98
CA GLY A 144 6.01 2.46 5.43
C GLY A 144 7.48 2.22 5.75
N TYR A 145 8.34 3.08 5.25
CA TYR A 145 9.75 3.04 5.57
C TYR A 145 10.34 4.43 5.81
N SER A 146 11.40 4.49 6.59
CA SER A 146 12.20 5.68 6.77
C SER A 146 13.57 5.52 6.08
N LYS A 147 14.16 6.66 5.73
CA LYS A 147 15.55 6.76 5.29
C LYS A 147 16.37 7.27 6.47
N PRO A 148 17.68 6.95 6.56
CA PRO A 148 18.55 7.45 7.63
C PRO A 148 18.57 8.98 7.71
N SER A 149 18.37 9.64 6.57
CA SER A 149 18.25 11.11 6.50
C SER A 149 17.14 11.48 5.54
N GLY A 150 15.96 11.77 6.06
CA GLY A 150 14.86 12.23 5.24
C GLY A 150 13.48 11.83 5.76
N PRO A 151 12.43 12.33 5.11
CA PRO A 151 11.05 11.99 5.45
C PRO A 151 10.78 10.51 5.19
N GLY A 152 9.81 9.96 5.91
CA GLY A 152 9.25 8.64 5.64
C GLY A 152 8.63 8.56 4.26
N HIS A 153 8.46 7.35 3.76
CA HIS A 153 7.86 7.08 2.47
C HIS A 153 6.92 5.88 2.55
N ALA A 154 5.92 5.84 1.67
CA ALA A 154 4.97 4.74 1.58
C ALA A 154 4.81 4.25 0.15
N LEU A 155 4.66 2.94 -0.01
CA LEU A 155 4.48 2.27 -1.28
C LEU A 155 3.64 0.99 -1.11
N VAL A 156 3.27 0.33 -2.20
CA VAL A 156 2.45 -0.88 -2.17
C VAL A 156 3.24 -2.08 -2.70
N ALA A 157 3.52 -3.06 -1.85
CA ALA A 157 4.05 -4.35 -2.26
C ALA A 157 2.95 -5.18 -2.95
N VAL A 158 3.22 -5.60 -4.18
CA VAL A 158 2.29 -6.35 -5.04
C VAL A 158 2.77 -7.76 -5.37
N ALA A 159 4.02 -8.05 -5.08
CA ALA A 159 4.60 -9.38 -5.21
C ALA A 159 5.82 -9.53 -4.33
N TYR A 160 6.23 -10.77 -4.12
CA TYR A 160 7.50 -11.07 -3.47
C TYR A 160 8.18 -12.27 -4.11
N ARG A 161 9.48 -12.39 -3.85
CA ARG A 161 10.30 -13.56 -4.15
C ARG A 161 11.21 -13.86 -2.97
N ARG A 162 11.30 -15.12 -2.57
CA ARG A 162 12.34 -15.54 -1.64
C ARG A 162 13.67 -15.65 -2.39
N GLU A 163 14.69 -15.03 -1.86
CA GLU A 163 16.06 -15.15 -2.33
C GLU A 163 16.86 -16.13 -1.46
N ALA A 164 18.06 -16.45 -1.88
CA ALA A 164 19.00 -17.23 -1.06
C ALA A 164 19.18 -16.56 0.31
N TRP A 165 19.41 -17.37 1.34
CA TRP A 165 19.73 -16.89 2.68
C TRP A 165 18.57 -16.20 3.43
N ASN A 166 17.31 -16.58 3.16
CA ASN A 166 16.12 -16.00 3.77
C ASN A 166 15.87 -14.52 3.44
N ARG A 167 16.48 -13.97 2.42
CA ARG A 167 16.13 -12.64 1.93
C ARG A 167 14.74 -12.67 1.30
N LEU A 168 13.96 -11.64 1.58
CA LEU A 168 12.66 -11.41 0.95
C LEU A 168 12.78 -10.20 0.02
N ARG A 169 12.62 -10.43 -1.28
CA ARG A 169 12.56 -9.37 -2.28
C ARG A 169 11.12 -9.01 -2.55
N LEU A 170 10.75 -7.77 -2.25
CA LEU A 170 9.42 -7.20 -2.51
C LEU A 170 9.43 -6.43 -3.82
N PHE A 171 8.41 -6.66 -4.65
CA PHE A 171 8.15 -5.89 -5.87
C PHE A 171 7.02 -4.91 -5.58
N CYS A 172 7.28 -3.63 -5.76
CA CYS A 172 6.45 -2.57 -5.22
C CYS A 172 6.01 -1.56 -6.28
N LEU A 173 4.86 -0.94 -6.03
CA LEU A 173 4.37 0.25 -6.69
C LEU A 173 4.68 1.45 -5.81
N ASP A 174 5.60 2.27 -6.27
CA ASP A 174 6.01 3.50 -5.60
C ASP A 174 5.40 4.70 -6.33
N PRO A 175 4.53 5.47 -5.66
CA PRO A 175 3.90 6.62 -6.28
C PRO A 175 4.87 7.75 -6.64
N SER A 176 6.06 7.82 -6.04
CA SER A 176 7.08 8.82 -6.36
C SER A 176 7.85 8.53 -7.67
N HIS A 177 7.72 7.32 -8.19
CA HIS A 177 8.38 6.90 -9.42
C HIS A 177 7.48 6.97 -10.64
N GLY A 178 8.09 6.86 -11.82
CA GLY A 178 7.35 6.82 -13.09
C GLY A 178 6.43 5.61 -13.20
N VAL A 179 5.43 5.72 -14.09
CA VAL A 179 4.51 4.61 -14.39
C VAL A 179 5.31 3.38 -14.77
N PRO A 180 5.02 2.21 -14.17
CA PRO A 180 5.71 0.98 -14.54
C PRO A 180 5.48 0.65 -16.02
N PHE A 181 6.56 0.31 -16.71
CA PHE A 181 6.52 -0.07 -18.12
C PHE A 181 6.93 -1.53 -18.28
N MET A 182 6.14 -2.32 -18.98
CA MET A 182 6.34 -3.75 -19.25
C MET A 182 6.45 -4.66 -18.01
N ARG A 183 6.12 -4.18 -16.82
CA ARG A 183 6.13 -4.94 -15.58
C ARG A 183 5.18 -4.31 -14.55
N PRO A 184 4.60 -5.10 -13.63
CA PRO A 184 3.63 -4.61 -12.65
C PRO A 184 4.29 -4.04 -11.37
N TRP A 185 5.49 -3.47 -11.47
CA TRP A 185 6.20 -2.77 -10.36
C TRP A 185 7.19 -1.75 -10.91
N ASN A 186 7.56 -0.77 -10.10
CA ASN A 186 8.57 0.25 -10.42
C ASN A 186 9.66 0.40 -9.37
N THR A 187 9.56 -0.32 -8.25
CA THR A 187 10.51 -0.29 -7.15
C THR A 187 10.68 -1.69 -6.56
N ILE A 188 11.85 -1.97 -6.01
CA ILE A 188 12.18 -3.21 -5.32
C ILE A 188 12.71 -2.87 -3.93
N ILE A 189 12.22 -3.59 -2.89
CA ILE A 189 12.77 -3.54 -1.54
C ILE A 189 13.28 -4.95 -1.20
N ASP A 190 14.56 -5.03 -0.84
CA ASP A 190 15.14 -6.25 -0.32
C ASP A 190 15.15 -6.20 1.21
N LEU A 191 14.44 -7.14 1.84
CA LEU A 191 14.42 -7.34 3.29
C LEU A 191 15.40 -8.47 3.65
N ASP A 192 16.41 -8.19 4.49
CA ASP A 192 17.36 -9.18 4.98
C ASP A 192 17.07 -9.57 6.43
N TYR A 193 16.73 -10.83 6.67
CA TYR A 193 16.41 -11.36 8.00
C TYR A 193 17.62 -11.47 8.93
N ARG A 194 18.85 -11.26 8.44
CA ARG A 194 20.06 -11.53 9.19
C ARG A 194 20.65 -10.32 9.90
N SER A 195 20.26 -9.14 9.49
CA SER A 195 20.80 -7.96 10.13
C SER A 195 20.17 -7.77 11.50
N SER A 196 21.00 -7.95 12.51
CA SER A 196 20.66 -7.61 13.90
C SER A 196 20.69 -6.09 14.14
N ASP A 197 21.18 -5.33 13.18
CA ASP A 197 21.40 -3.89 13.27
C ASP A 197 20.43 -3.09 12.42
N ASP A 198 20.12 -1.89 12.84
CA ASP A 198 19.00 -1.06 12.41
C ASP A 198 19.01 -0.59 10.94
N ASP A 199 19.99 -0.98 10.12
CA ASP A 199 20.31 -0.26 8.88
C ASP A 199 20.23 -1.06 7.56
N ASP A 200 19.72 -2.30 7.52
CA ASP A 200 20.03 -3.20 6.40
C ASP A 200 18.88 -3.53 5.44
N PHE A 201 17.95 -2.61 5.19
CA PHE A 201 17.06 -2.73 4.05
C PHE A 201 17.57 -1.89 2.88
N THR A 202 17.54 -2.46 1.70
CA THR A 202 17.98 -1.76 0.49
C THR A 202 16.76 -1.50 -0.40
N ASP A 203 16.43 -0.22 -0.60
CA ASP A 203 15.52 0.22 -1.65
C ASP A 203 16.33 0.29 -2.95
N THR A 204 16.05 -0.63 -3.85
CA THR A 204 16.66 -0.64 -5.18
C THR A 204 15.66 -0.14 -6.19
N ASN A 205 15.69 1.14 -6.48
CA ASN A 205 15.12 1.62 -7.73
C ASN A 205 16.15 1.46 -8.85
N TYR A 206 15.77 1.57 -10.11
CA TYR A 206 16.63 1.33 -11.30
C TYR A 206 17.97 2.04 -11.30
N TRP A 207 18.16 3.05 -10.47
CA TRP A 207 19.26 3.98 -10.55
C TRP A 207 20.06 4.14 -9.25
N THR A 208 19.49 3.75 -8.11
CA THR A 208 20.15 3.96 -6.80
C THR A 208 19.77 2.88 -5.79
N GLU A 209 20.76 2.25 -5.17
CA GLU A 209 20.56 1.49 -3.94
C GLU A 209 20.59 2.46 -2.75
N LYS A 210 19.50 2.47 -1.98
CA LYS A 210 19.42 3.26 -0.74
C LYS A 210 19.05 2.36 0.42
N LYS A 211 19.79 2.49 1.52
CA LYS A 211 19.39 1.83 2.76
C LYS A 211 18.10 2.47 3.27
N VAL A 212 17.16 1.63 3.66
CA VAL A 212 15.86 2.04 4.22
C VAL A 212 15.54 1.16 5.41
N CYS A 213 14.77 1.68 6.36
CA CYS A 213 14.24 0.93 7.48
C CYS A 213 12.72 0.79 7.32
N VAL A 214 12.23 -0.43 7.12
CA VAL A 214 10.78 -0.69 7.10
C VAL A 214 10.30 -0.71 8.54
N ASN A 215 9.47 0.28 8.90
CA ASN A 215 9.03 0.51 10.26
C ASN A 215 7.60 0.02 10.51
N ASP A 216 6.76 0.08 9.50
CA ASP A 216 5.36 -0.27 9.61
C ASP A 216 4.78 -0.78 8.29
N PHE A 217 3.63 -1.44 8.39
CA PHE A 217 2.82 -1.77 7.24
C PHE A 217 1.32 -1.66 7.57
N LEU A 218 0.51 -1.50 6.52
CA LEU A 218 -0.93 -1.47 6.57
C LEU A 218 -1.50 -2.52 5.63
N VAL A 219 -2.54 -3.20 6.08
CA VAL A 219 -3.34 -4.15 5.29
C VAL A 219 -4.81 -3.77 5.35
N ILE A 220 -5.53 -4.12 4.30
CA ILE A 220 -6.98 -4.08 4.28
C ILE A 220 -7.48 -5.50 4.56
N VAL A 221 -8.23 -5.66 5.63
CA VAL A 221 -8.88 -6.92 6.01
C VAL A 221 -10.30 -6.87 5.44
N ASP A 222 -10.62 -7.79 4.56
CA ASP A 222 -11.99 -7.99 4.16
C ASP A 222 -12.74 -8.56 5.35
N LEU A 223 -13.61 -7.75 5.96
CA LEU A 223 -14.58 -8.30 6.90
C LEU A 223 -15.37 -9.39 6.17
N PRO A 224 -15.54 -10.59 6.76
CA PRO A 224 -16.48 -11.54 6.22
C PRO A 224 -17.80 -10.80 6.01
N ALA A 225 -18.38 -10.92 4.81
CA ALA A 225 -19.70 -10.36 4.56
C ALA A 225 -20.56 -10.75 5.76
N GLU A 226 -21.06 -9.77 6.51
CA GLU A 226 -22.02 -10.03 7.55
C GLU A 226 -23.09 -10.89 6.87
N THR A 227 -23.16 -12.15 7.31
CA THR A 227 -24.29 -13.00 6.94
C THR A 227 -25.49 -12.20 7.39
N SER A 228 -26.16 -11.58 6.43
CA SER A 228 -27.42 -10.88 6.66
C SER A 228 -28.29 -11.85 7.46
N CYS A 229 -28.40 -11.56 8.76
CA CYS A 229 -29.31 -12.29 9.60
C CYS A 229 -30.70 -12.15 8.96
N PRO A 230 -31.33 -13.21 8.52
CA PRO A 230 -32.69 -13.13 8.01
C PRO A 230 -33.60 -12.92 9.22
N PHE A 231 -34.02 -11.69 9.43
CA PHE A 231 -35.20 -11.38 10.22
C PHE A 231 -36.32 -10.94 9.31
#